data_a71f9dc7bb03c638fd7da1b4e1d23025
#
_entry.id   a71f9dc7bb03c638fd7da1b4e1d23025
#
_cell.length_a   1.000
_cell.length_b   1.000
_cell.length_c   1.000
_cell.angle_alpha   90.00
_cell.angle_beta   90.00
_cell.angle_gamma   90.00
#
_symmetry.space_group_name_H-M   'P 1'
#
loop_
_entity.id
_entity.type
_entity.pdbx_description
1 polymer ?
#
loop_
_entity_poly.entity_id
_entity_poly.type
_entity_poly.pdbx_seq_one_letter_code
_entity_poly.pdbx_strand_id
1 'polypeptide(L)'
;MEEKQALILFSGGLDSLLTSCKMIEDGYQVTLVHYDNGSSSSCEYVKETAERLIERYGEDKVKFWGYGLTVGYFKVLRDEMYSLELQEIVQKYPYFDLPQFTCLACRSAMYIYTVLLCKKLNIKVVVEGARASQLFAIEQLSMLEEYRDLLNAFGIELVTPLVNLENDYDRTIELLIRGINPTVIEPQCHFGVPMKKPLSPEEELEVSRIYQEELKPKCLKLIKMSEKIPLDPKGKLY
;
A
#
# COMPACT_ATOMS: atom_id res chain seq x y z
N MET A 1 -3.82 -12.03 -27.39
CA MET A 1 -4.49 -11.67 -26.12
C MET A 1 -3.61 -10.61 -25.47
N GLU A 2 -4.15 -9.50 -25.03
CA GLU A 2 -3.38 -8.54 -24.24
C GLU A 2 -2.90 -9.22 -22.95
N GLU A 3 -1.63 -9.06 -22.64
CA GLU A 3 -1.06 -9.59 -21.41
C GLU A 3 -1.64 -8.82 -20.23
N LYS A 4 -2.21 -9.54 -19.27
CA LYS A 4 -2.72 -8.94 -18.04
C LYS A 4 -1.55 -8.43 -17.21
N GLN A 5 -1.57 -7.14 -16.85
CA GLN A 5 -0.51 -6.52 -16.05
C GLN A 5 -1.07 -6.00 -14.72
N ALA A 6 -0.31 -6.17 -13.65
CA ALA A 6 -0.65 -5.66 -12.35
C ALA A 6 0.55 -5.00 -11.65
N LEU A 7 0.31 -3.92 -10.92
CA LEU A 7 1.26 -3.27 -10.04
C LEU A 7 1.00 -3.73 -8.60
N ILE A 8 1.99 -4.28 -7.94
CA ILE A 8 1.86 -4.77 -6.56
C ILE A 8 2.56 -3.82 -5.60
N LEU A 9 1.83 -3.38 -4.57
CA LEU A 9 2.41 -2.70 -3.42
C LEU A 9 3.20 -3.73 -2.62
N PHE A 10 4.53 -3.75 -2.84
CA PHE A 10 5.39 -4.83 -2.38
C PHE A 10 6.24 -4.40 -1.18
N SER A 11 5.87 -4.88 0.00
CA SER A 11 6.64 -4.61 1.23
C SER A 11 7.82 -5.56 1.42
N GLY A 12 7.85 -6.70 0.73
CA GLY A 12 8.78 -7.80 0.98
C GLY A 12 8.35 -8.74 2.11
N GLY A 13 7.29 -8.40 2.85
CA GLY A 13 6.68 -9.26 3.87
C GLY A 13 5.79 -10.35 3.28
N LEU A 14 5.38 -11.30 4.13
CA LEU A 14 4.66 -12.52 3.71
C LEU A 14 3.36 -12.25 2.97
N ASP A 15 2.61 -11.21 3.34
CA ASP A 15 1.34 -10.87 2.68
C ASP A 15 1.56 -10.38 1.25
N SER A 16 2.52 -9.48 1.04
CA SER A 16 2.84 -9.00 -0.31
C SER A 16 3.46 -10.09 -1.19
N LEU A 17 4.21 -11.01 -0.58
CA LEU A 17 4.80 -12.17 -1.24
C LEU A 17 3.71 -13.14 -1.73
N LEU A 18 2.78 -13.53 -0.83
CA LEU A 18 1.66 -14.41 -1.19
C LEU A 18 0.73 -13.76 -2.22
N THR A 19 0.43 -12.48 -2.06
CA THR A 19 -0.33 -11.69 -3.03
C THR A 19 0.29 -11.75 -4.42
N SER A 20 1.61 -11.58 -4.51
CA SER A 20 2.33 -11.66 -5.78
C SER A 20 2.19 -13.04 -6.42
N CYS A 21 2.34 -14.11 -5.65
CA CYS A 21 2.17 -15.48 -6.14
C CYS A 21 0.77 -15.72 -6.72
N LYS A 22 -0.28 -15.33 -5.98
CA LYS A 22 -1.67 -15.49 -6.43
C LYS A 22 -1.92 -14.76 -7.75
N MET A 23 -1.45 -13.52 -7.88
CA MET A 23 -1.63 -12.76 -9.12
C MET A 23 -0.89 -13.37 -10.30
N ILE A 24 0.33 -13.91 -10.11
CA ILE A 24 1.08 -14.59 -11.16
C ILE A 24 0.34 -15.87 -11.59
N GLU A 25 -0.18 -16.65 -10.64
CA GLU A 25 -0.98 -17.85 -10.89
C GLU A 25 -2.28 -17.55 -11.64
N ASP A 26 -2.88 -16.37 -11.40
CA ASP A 26 -4.05 -15.86 -12.13
C ASP A 26 -3.70 -15.30 -13.54
N GLY A 27 -2.42 -15.45 -13.93
CA GLY A 27 -1.94 -15.12 -15.29
C GLY A 27 -1.53 -13.65 -15.48
N TYR A 28 -1.27 -12.92 -14.42
CA TYR A 28 -0.74 -11.56 -14.51
C TYR A 28 0.78 -11.54 -14.63
N GLN A 29 1.28 -10.60 -15.41
CA GLN A 29 2.65 -10.12 -15.27
C GLN A 29 2.63 -9.05 -14.16
N VAL A 30 3.46 -9.24 -13.13
CA VAL A 30 3.45 -8.37 -11.97
C VAL A 30 4.66 -7.44 -11.97
N THR A 31 4.41 -6.17 -11.69
CA THR A 31 5.45 -5.18 -11.39
C THR A 31 5.42 -4.88 -9.91
N LEU A 32 6.50 -5.23 -9.21
CA LEU A 32 6.63 -5.03 -7.77
C LEU A 32 7.22 -3.64 -7.50
N VAL A 33 6.59 -2.87 -6.62
CA VAL A 33 7.12 -1.57 -6.18
C VAL A 33 7.13 -1.51 -4.66
N HIS A 34 8.29 -1.16 -4.09
CA HIS A 34 8.43 -0.86 -2.68
C HIS A 34 8.32 0.64 -2.44
N TYR A 35 7.66 1.07 -1.36
CA TYR A 35 7.49 2.47 -1.03
C TYR A 35 8.37 2.86 0.15
N ASP A 36 9.25 3.82 -0.11
CA ASP A 36 10.08 4.43 0.92
C ASP A 36 9.47 5.76 1.37
N ASN A 37 8.96 5.77 2.59
CA ASN A 37 8.40 6.93 3.26
C ASN A 37 9.37 7.56 4.28
N GLY A 38 10.62 7.08 4.33
CA GLY A 38 11.63 7.51 5.27
C GLY A 38 11.49 6.92 6.68
N SER A 39 10.54 5.98 6.90
CA SER A 39 10.28 5.37 8.21
C SER A 39 10.44 3.85 8.26
N SER A 40 10.73 3.20 7.13
CA SER A 40 10.93 1.76 7.07
C SER A 40 12.42 1.40 7.07
N SER A 41 12.80 0.39 7.84
CA SER A 41 14.20 0.01 8.08
C SER A 41 14.70 -1.19 7.27
N SER A 42 13.99 -1.63 6.22
CA SER A 42 14.26 -2.95 5.64
C SER A 42 14.32 -3.00 4.11
N CYS A 43 14.70 -1.90 3.47
CA CYS A 43 14.73 -1.81 2.00
C CYS A 43 15.63 -2.87 1.33
N GLU A 44 16.71 -3.32 1.98
CA GLU A 44 17.62 -4.33 1.42
C GLU A 44 16.95 -5.69 1.27
N TYR A 45 16.19 -6.12 2.27
CA TYR A 45 15.47 -7.41 2.25
C TYR A 45 14.35 -7.47 1.22
N VAL A 46 13.77 -6.32 0.89
CA VAL A 46 12.71 -6.24 -0.13
C VAL A 46 13.23 -6.67 -1.48
N LYS A 47 14.45 -6.22 -1.83
CA LYS A 47 15.10 -6.60 -3.09
C LYS A 47 15.38 -8.09 -3.15
N GLU A 48 15.95 -8.67 -2.09
CA GLU A 48 16.20 -10.12 -2.02
C GLU A 48 14.90 -10.93 -2.16
N THR A 49 13.82 -10.49 -1.53
CA THR A 49 12.52 -11.16 -1.62
C THR A 49 11.94 -11.05 -3.04
N ALA A 50 12.11 -9.91 -3.70
CA ALA A 50 11.72 -9.74 -5.10
C ALA A 50 12.54 -10.63 -6.04
N GLU A 51 13.86 -10.74 -5.81
CA GLU A 51 14.76 -11.63 -6.57
C GLU A 51 14.34 -13.09 -6.44
N ARG A 52 13.93 -13.57 -5.26
CA ARG A 52 13.38 -14.93 -5.06
C ARG A 52 12.12 -15.19 -5.89
N LEU A 53 11.23 -14.19 -6.02
CA LEU A 53 10.07 -14.30 -6.90
C LEU A 53 10.48 -14.37 -8.37
N ILE A 54 11.45 -13.56 -8.79
CA ILE A 54 11.98 -13.56 -10.15
C ILE A 54 12.64 -14.92 -10.47
N GLU A 55 13.46 -15.44 -9.56
CA GLU A 55 14.07 -16.77 -9.71
C GLU A 55 13.02 -17.89 -9.82
N ARG A 56 11.91 -17.75 -9.07
CA ARG A 56 10.85 -18.77 -9.06
C ARG A 56 9.95 -18.74 -10.28
N TYR A 57 9.56 -17.56 -10.74
CA TYR A 57 8.52 -17.39 -11.76
C TYR A 57 9.04 -16.88 -13.11
N GLY A 58 10.28 -16.39 -13.17
CA GLY A 58 10.90 -15.83 -14.36
C GLY A 58 10.71 -14.30 -14.50
N GLU A 59 11.66 -13.67 -15.20
CA GLU A 59 11.67 -12.23 -15.49
C GLU A 59 10.52 -11.78 -16.41
N ASP A 60 9.97 -12.72 -17.18
CA ASP A 60 8.80 -12.50 -18.03
C ASP A 60 7.51 -12.33 -17.22
N LYS A 61 7.45 -12.89 -15.99
CA LYS A 61 6.29 -12.82 -15.10
C LYS A 61 6.45 -11.78 -14.00
N VAL A 62 7.66 -11.53 -13.53
CA VAL A 62 7.93 -10.66 -12.38
C VAL A 62 8.97 -9.63 -12.72
N LYS A 63 8.64 -8.36 -12.49
CA LYS A 63 9.58 -7.24 -12.60
C LYS A 63 9.65 -6.47 -11.29
N PHE A 64 10.84 -6.20 -10.80
CA PHE A 64 11.01 -5.30 -9.68
C PHE A 64 11.28 -3.89 -10.19
N TRP A 65 10.31 -2.99 -10.02
CA TRP A 65 10.45 -1.58 -10.39
C TRP A 65 11.55 -0.90 -9.57
N GLY A 66 11.65 -1.26 -8.28
CA GLY A 66 12.53 -0.62 -7.30
C GLY A 66 11.75 0.14 -6.24
N TYR A 67 12.24 1.32 -5.89
CA TYR A 67 11.75 2.09 -4.75
C TYR A 67 10.96 3.31 -5.21
N GLY A 68 9.70 3.41 -4.74
CA GLY A 68 8.87 4.60 -4.89
C GLY A 68 9.09 5.55 -3.72
N LEU A 69 9.73 6.69 -3.96
CA LEU A 69 9.93 7.69 -2.91
C LEU A 69 8.62 8.42 -2.61
N THR A 70 8.05 8.13 -1.47
CA THR A 70 6.80 8.73 -1.02
C THR A 70 6.98 9.75 0.10
N VAL A 71 8.21 9.92 0.61
CA VAL A 71 8.53 10.78 1.74
C VAL A 71 8.04 12.23 1.57
N GLY A 72 8.13 12.78 0.36
CA GLY A 72 7.66 14.14 0.07
C GLY A 72 6.13 14.26 0.18
N TYR A 73 5.39 13.35 -0.42
CA TYR A 73 3.92 13.30 -0.33
C TYR A 73 3.47 13.01 1.11
N PHE A 74 4.12 12.05 1.76
CA PHE A 74 3.84 11.71 3.14
C PHE A 74 4.03 12.92 4.06
N LYS A 75 5.15 13.65 3.91
CA LYS A 75 5.42 14.85 4.70
C LYS A 75 4.33 15.90 4.50
N VAL A 76 3.97 16.22 3.25
CA VAL A 76 2.92 17.21 2.96
C VAL A 76 1.59 16.79 3.59
N LEU A 77 1.15 15.56 3.38
CA LEU A 77 -0.13 15.07 3.93
C LEU A 77 -0.12 15.06 5.45
N ARG A 78 0.98 14.58 6.05
CA ARG A 78 1.15 14.55 7.49
C ARG A 78 1.18 15.96 8.10
N ASP A 79 2.02 16.85 7.57
CA ASP A 79 2.21 18.20 8.13
C ASP A 79 0.93 19.03 8.01
N GLU A 80 0.13 18.83 6.96
CA GLU A 80 -1.19 19.44 6.85
C GLU A 80 -2.19 18.87 7.89
N MET A 81 -2.12 17.55 8.18
CA MET A 81 -2.95 16.94 9.22
C MET A 81 -2.50 17.32 10.65
N TYR A 82 -1.20 17.56 10.85
CA TYR A 82 -0.60 17.96 12.12
C TYR A 82 -0.46 19.50 12.28
N SER A 83 -0.97 20.29 11.33
CA SER A 83 -1.02 21.75 11.48
C SER A 83 -1.95 22.15 12.64
N LEU A 84 -2.12 23.45 12.89
CA LEU A 84 -2.88 24.00 14.05
C LEU A 84 -4.25 23.35 14.31
N GLU A 85 -4.80 22.66 13.31
CA GLU A 85 -6.07 21.94 13.37
C GLU A 85 -5.96 20.54 14.02
N LEU A 86 -4.75 20.05 14.39
CA LEU A 86 -4.63 18.72 14.99
C LEU A 86 -5.45 18.59 16.28
N GLN A 87 -5.44 19.63 17.10
CA GLN A 87 -6.26 19.65 18.33
C GLN A 87 -7.75 19.59 18.00
N GLU A 88 -8.16 20.29 16.96
CA GLU A 88 -9.54 20.26 16.46
C GLU A 88 -9.88 18.89 15.87
N ILE A 89 -8.97 18.27 15.10
CA ILE A 89 -9.14 16.93 14.53
C ILE A 89 -9.27 15.90 15.66
N VAL A 90 -8.39 15.90 16.64
CA VAL A 90 -8.47 14.97 17.79
C VAL A 90 -9.74 15.21 18.64
N GLN A 91 -10.21 16.45 18.75
CA GLN A 91 -11.48 16.75 19.41
C GLN A 91 -12.69 16.33 18.55
N LYS A 92 -12.61 16.54 17.25
CA LYS A 92 -13.65 16.16 16.29
C LYS A 92 -13.76 14.64 16.11
N TYR A 93 -12.63 13.94 16.24
CA TYR A 93 -12.51 12.49 16.00
C TYR A 93 -11.84 11.78 17.20
N PRO A 94 -12.50 11.70 18.36
CA PRO A 94 -11.90 11.24 19.61
C PRO A 94 -11.52 9.75 19.64
N TYR A 95 -11.98 8.97 18.68
CA TYR A 95 -11.72 7.52 18.60
C TYR A 95 -10.49 7.18 17.74
N PHE A 96 -9.88 8.19 17.10
CA PHE A 96 -8.81 7.99 16.14
C PHE A 96 -7.49 8.54 16.67
N ASP A 97 -6.53 7.67 16.93
CA ASP A 97 -5.24 8.06 17.49
C ASP A 97 -4.21 8.52 16.43
N LEU A 98 -3.16 9.21 16.89
CA LEU A 98 -2.09 9.74 16.04
C LEU A 98 -1.39 8.70 15.16
N PRO A 99 -1.06 7.48 15.63
CA PRO A 99 -0.49 6.43 14.78
C PRO A 99 -1.38 6.09 13.59
N GLN A 100 -2.68 5.98 13.77
CA GLN A 100 -3.62 5.66 12.69
C GLN A 100 -3.71 6.81 11.67
N PHE A 101 -3.71 8.07 12.11
CA PHE A 101 -3.60 9.23 11.22
C PHE A 101 -2.33 9.21 10.39
N THR A 102 -1.20 8.88 11.02
CA THR A 102 0.08 8.74 10.34
C THR A 102 0.02 7.65 9.29
N CYS A 103 -0.61 6.51 9.60
CA CYS A 103 -0.83 5.42 8.65
C CYS A 103 -1.72 5.84 7.47
N LEU A 104 -2.80 6.59 7.70
CA LEU A 104 -3.64 7.13 6.64
C LEU A 104 -2.86 8.05 5.69
N ALA A 105 -2.09 8.98 6.23
CA ALA A 105 -1.26 9.88 5.42
C ALA A 105 -0.19 9.11 4.62
N CYS A 106 0.44 8.11 5.24
CA CYS A 106 1.44 7.26 4.62
C CYS A 106 0.85 6.44 3.46
N ARG A 107 -0.28 5.76 3.70
CA ARG A 107 -0.95 4.95 2.67
C ARG A 107 -1.45 5.83 1.53
N SER A 108 -1.97 7.00 1.83
CA SER A 108 -2.39 7.99 0.84
C SER A 108 -1.22 8.45 -0.04
N ALA A 109 -0.05 8.68 0.56
CA ALA A 109 1.18 9.01 -0.19
C ALA A 109 1.61 7.88 -1.13
N MET A 110 1.49 6.62 -0.69
CA MET A 110 1.75 5.46 -1.55
C MET A 110 0.81 5.44 -2.75
N TYR A 111 -0.49 5.69 -2.56
CA TYR A 111 -1.45 5.71 -3.68
C TYR A 111 -1.25 6.88 -4.63
N ILE A 112 -0.79 8.05 -4.16
CA ILE A 112 -0.39 9.14 -5.07
C ILE A 112 0.71 8.64 -6.03
N TYR A 113 1.78 8.07 -5.49
CA TYR A 113 2.87 7.53 -6.31
C TYR A 113 2.38 6.38 -7.22
N THR A 114 1.54 5.50 -6.68
CA THR A 114 0.93 4.38 -7.43
C THR A 114 0.19 4.87 -8.67
N VAL A 115 -0.67 5.87 -8.56
CA VAL A 115 -1.41 6.44 -9.71
C VAL A 115 -0.44 6.97 -10.76
N LEU A 116 0.57 7.72 -10.34
CA LEU A 116 1.57 8.27 -11.26
C LEU A 116 2.36 7.16 -11.97
N LEU A 117 2.73 6.11 -11.24
CA LEU A 117 3.45 4.97 -11.80
C LEU A 117 2.58 4.14 -12.75
N CYS A 118 1.33 3.90 -12.38
CA CYS A 118 0.36 3.22 -13.24
C CYS A 118 0.15 3.98 -14.56
N LYS A 119 0.03 5.31 -14.53
CA LYS A 119 -0.03 6.14 -15.74
C LYS A 119 1.22 5.99 -16.60
N LYS A 120 2.42 6.01 -15.96
CA LYS A 120 3.70 5.87 -16.68
C LYS A 120 3.86 4.50 -17.34
N LEU A 121 3.43 3.42 -16.68
CA LEU A 121 3.57 2.05 -17.15
C LEU A 121 2.36 1.54 -17.94
N ASN A 122 1.29 2.34 -18.04
CA ASN A 122 0.00 1.95 -18.61
C ASN A 122 -0.63 0.71 -17.94
N ILE A 123 -0.44 0.56 -16.62
CA ILE A 123 -1.02 -0.51 -15.82
C ILE A 123 -2.37 -0.04 -15.27
N LYS A 124 -3.38 -0.93 -15.29
CA LYS A 124 -4.75 -0.63 -14.86
C LYS A 124 -5.20 -1.41 -13.62
N VAL A 125 -4.39 -2.32 -13.15
CA VAL A 125 -4.67 -3.14 -11.97
C VAL A 125 -3.59 -2.89 -10.93
N VAL A 126 -4.00 -2.49 -9.74
CA VAL A 126 -3.16 -2.33 -8.55
C VAL A 126 -3.56 -3.39 -7.55
N VAL A 127 -2.57 -3.99 -6.91
CA VAL A 127 -2.81 -5.09 -5.97
C VAL A 127 -2.11 -4.81 -4.65
N GLU A 128 -2.83 -5.08 -3.58
CA GLU A 128 -2.36 -4.90 -2.22
C GLU A 128 -2.63 -6.14 -1.37
N GLY A 129 -1.67 -6.52 -0.53
CA GLY A 129 -1.78 -7.63 0.41
C GLY A 129 -2.46 -7.26 1.72
N ALA A 130 -3.44 -6.34 1.71
CA ALA A 130 -4.17 -5.95 2.89
C ALA A 130 -5.01 -7.10 3.45
N ARG A 131 -5.06 -7.21 4.79
CA ARG A 131 -5.89 -8.17 5.53
C ARG A 131 -6.68 -7.45 6.61
N ALA A 132 -8.01 -7.52 6.56
CA ALA A 132 -8.88 -6.89 7.56
C ALA A 132 -8.63 -7.39 9.00
N SER A 133 -8.06 -8.60 9.14
CA SER A 133 -7.69 -9.20 10.43
C SER A 133 -6.51 -8.54 11.14
N GLN A 134 -5.71 -7.69 10.48
CA GLN A 134 -4.49 -7.10 11.06
C GLN A 134 -4.72 -5.91 11.99
N LEU A 135 -5.95 -5.49 12.19
CA LEU A 135 -6.32 -4.38 13.08
C LEU A 135 -5.61 -3.04 12.77
N PHE A 136 -5.38 -2.76 11.49
CA PHE A 136 -5.00 -1.42 11.03
C PHE A 136 -6.20 -0.72 10.41
N ALA A 137 -6.42 0.54 10.75
CA ALA A 137 -7.52 1.30 10.18
C ALA A 137 -7.44 1.37 8.65
N ILE A 138 -6.23 1.48 8.10
CA ILE A 138 -5.96 1.51 6.66
C ILE A 138 -6.27 0.21 5.92
N GLU A 139 -6.51 -0.90 6.61
CA GLU A 139 -6.79 -2.23 6.04
C GLU A 139 -8.24 -2.67 6.30
N GLN A 140 -9.04 -1.83 6.97
CA GLN A 140 -10.47 -2.10 7.14
C GLN A 140 -11.21 -1.97 5.80
N LEU A 141 -12.30 -2.73 5.65
CA LEU A 141 -13.05 -2.80 4.39
C LEU A 141 -13.53 -1.41 3.93
N SER A 142 -14.00 -0.59 4.87
CA SER A 142 -14.43 0.78 4.60
C SER A 142 -13.32 1.62 3.97
N MET A 143 -12.10 1.52 4.49
CA MET A 143 -10.95 2.25 3.95
C MET A 143 -10.47 1.70 2.62
N LEU A 144 -10.53 0.39 2.41
CA LEU A 144 -10.21 -0.21 1.11
C LEU A 144 -11.18 0.26 0.01
N GLU A 145 -12.47 0.48 0.34
CA GLU A 145 -13.42 1.09 -0.59
C GLU A 145 -13.04 2.54 -0.92
N GLU A 146 -12.61 3.34 0.06
CA GLU A 146 -12.15 4.71 -0.19
C GLU A 146 -10.92 4.74 -1.14
N TYR A 147 -10.01 3.80 -0.99
CA TYR A 147 -8.86 3.68 -1.89
C TYR A 147 -9.25 3.19 -3.28
N ARG A 148 -10.23 2.28 -3.38
CA ARG A 148 -10.83 1.89 -4.67
C ARG A 148 -11.41 3.10 -5.39
N ASP A 149 -12.17 3.92 -4.68
CA ASP A 149 -12.76 5.14 -5.24
C ASP A 149 -11.70 6.13 -5.74
N LEU A 150 -10.61 6.31 -4.97
CA LEU A 150 -9.50 7.15 -5.40
C LEU A 150 -8.87 6.63 -6.69
N LEU A 151 -8.57 5.34 -6.77
CA LEU A 151 -7.93 4.71 -7.92
C LEU A 151 -8.85 4.65 -9.14
N ASN A 152 -10.14 4.36 -8.93
CA ASN A 152 -11.17 4.33 -9.97
C ASN A 152 -11.32 5.68 -10.66
N ALA A 153 -11.10 6.80 -9.95
CA ALA A 153 -11.10 8.14 -10.57
C ALA A 153 -10.02 8.30 -11.65
N PHE A 154 -9.04 7.39 -11.70
CA PHE A 154 -7.98 7.34 -12.71
C PHE A 154 -8.08 6.10 -13.63
N GLY A 155 -9.17 5.35 -13.56
CA GLY A 155 -9.39 4.12 -14.33
C GLY A 155 -8.47 2.97 -13.90
N ILE A 156 -8.13 2.91 -12.62
CA ILE A 156 -7.28 1.89 -12.01
C ILE A 156 -8.12 1.09 -11.02
N GLU A 157 -8.12 -0.24 -11.17
CA GLU A 157 -8.77 -1.19 -10.27
C GLU A 157 -7.87 -1.53 -9.09
N LEU A 158 -8.39 -1.59 -7.86
CA LEU A 158 -7.70 -2.11 -6.68
C LEU A 158 -8.19 -3.52 -6.35
N VAL A 159 -7.26 -4.47 -6.35
CA VAL A 159 -7.49 -5.87 -5.99
C VAL A 159 -6.80 -6.19 -4.67
N THR A 160 -7.52 -6.82 -3.74
CA THR A 160 -7.04 -7.18 -2.40
C THR A 160 -7.27 -8.68 -2.13
N PRO A 161 -6.44 -9.57 -2.70
CA PRO A 161 -6.73 -11.01 -2.74
C PRO A 161 -6.64 -11.71 -1.37
N LEU A 162 -6.07 -11.03 -0.37
CA LEU A 162 -5.90 -11.58 0.98
C LEU A 162 -6.84 -10.95 2.02
N VAL A 163 -7.76 -10.08 1.62
CA VAL A 163 -8.55 -9.27 2.56
C VAL A 163 -9.31 -10.12 3.59
N ASN A 164 -9.77 -11.31 3.20
CA ASN A 164 -10.50 -12.25 4.05
C ASN A 164 -9.62 -13.34 4.69
N LEU A 165 -8.30 -13.24 4.55
CA LEU A 165 -7.38 -14.20 5.17
C LEU A 165 -7.27 -13.90 6.67
N GLU A 166 -7.82 -14.78 7.50
CA GLU A 166 -8.00 -14.51 8.93
C GLU A 166 -6.74 -14.80 9.76
N ASN A 167 -5.98 -15.85 9.40
CA ASN A 167 -4.86 -16.26 10.24
C ASN A 167 -3.51 -16.34 9.50
N ASP A 168 -2.44 -16.16 10.27
CA ASP A 168 -1.07 -16.16 9.75
C ASP A 168 -0.58 -17.55 9.37
N TYR A 169 -1.18 -18.59 9.93
CA TYR A 169 -0.80 -19.98 9.66
C TYR A 169 -1.16 -20.37 8.22
N ASP A 170 -2.36 -20.00 7.76
CA ASP A 170 -2.81 -20.30 6.40
C ASP A 170 -1.92 -19.58 5.38
N ARG A 171 -1.52 -18.34 5.66
CA ARG A 171 -0.56 -17.58 4.84
C ARG A 171 0.77 -18.34 4.69
N THR A 172 1.29 -18.85 5.80
CA THR A 172 2.54 -19.61 5.84
C THR A 172 2.44 -20.90 5.03
N ILE A 173 1.35 -21.64 5.21
CA ILE A 173 1.09 -22.89 4.47
C ILE A 173 0.98 -22.60 2.96
N GLU A 174 0.22 -21.58 2.59
CA GLU A 174 0.05 -21.19 1.20
C GLU A 174 1.40 -20.90 0.49
N LEU A 175 2.34 -20.28 1.19
CA LEU A 175 3.69 -20.05 0.67
C LEU A 175 4.52 -21.33 0.57
N LEU A 176 4.46 -22.19 1.61
CA LEU A 176 5.17 -23.46 1.63
C LEU A 176 4.71 -24.42 0.51
N ILE A 177 3.40 -24.49 0.25
CA ILE A 177 2.84 -25.30 -0.86
C ILE A 177 3.40 -24.83 -2.21
N ARG A 178 3.67 -23.51 -2.36
CA ARG A 178 4.30 -22.94 -3.55
C ARG A 178 5.82 -23.13 -3.60
N GLY A 179 6.40 -23.79 -2.61
CA GLY A 179 7.85 -24.00 -2.49
C GLY A 179 8.61 -22.71 -2.13
N ILE A 180 7.92 -21.74 -1.55
CA ILE A 180 8.51 -20.50 -1.07
C ILE A 180 8.72 -20.61 0.43
N ASN A 181 9.99 -20.44 0.86
CA ASN A 181 10.32 -20.41 2.28
C ASN A 181 9.77 -19.11 2.91
N PRO A 182 8.87 -19.19 3.91
CA PRO A 182 8.28 -18.03 4.55
C PRO A 182 9.21 -17.32 5.53
N THR A 183 10.49 -17.71 5.63
CA THR A 183 11.47 -17.02 6.45
C THR A 183 11.87 -15.70 5.77
N VAL A 184 11.05 -14.69 5.94
CA VAL A 184 11.37 -13.30 5.56
C VAL A 184 11.35 -12.45 6.81
N ILE A 185 12.22 -11.44 6.83
CA ILE A 185 12.13 -10.39 7.84
C ILE A 185 11.00 -9.49 7.40
N GLU A 186 9.88 -9.51 8.13
CA GLU A 186 8.78 -8.60 7.85
C GLU A 186 9.23 -7.16 8.12
N PRO A 187 9.13 -6.28 7.12
CA PRO A 187 9.48 -4.88 7.32
C PRO A 187 8.57 -4.27 8.37
N GLN A 188 9.16 -3.72 9.41
CA GLN A 188 8.40 -3.04 10.44
C GLN A 188 8.44 -1.52 10.21
N CYS A 189 7.27 -0.92 10.23
CA CYS A 189 7.14 0.53 10.24
C CYS A 189 7.24 1.04 11.68
N HIS A 190 8.08 2.05 11.92
CA HIS A 190 8.21 2.67 13.24
C HIS A 190 6.93 3.33 13.76
N PHE A 191 6.00 3.68 12.86
CA PHE A 191 4.71 4.27 13.18
C PHE A 191 3.55 3.27 13.11
N GLY A 192 3.80 2.04 12.64
CA GLY A 192 2.79 1.01 12.46
C GLY A 192 2.41 0.38 13.79
N VAL A 193 1.46 0.98 14.48
CA VAL A 193 0.89 0.44 15.72
C VAL A 193 -0.52 -0.07 15.41
N PRO A 194 -0.78 -1.38 15.55
CA PRO A 194 -2.13 -1.92 15.35
C PRO A 194 -3.10 -1.39 16.41
N MET A 195 -4.35 -1.29 16.05
CA MET A 195 -5.42 -0.95 16.99
C MET A 195 -5.56 -2.04 18.06
N LYS A 196 -5.99 -1.65 19.25
CA LYS A 196 -6.19 -2.60 20.37
C LYS A 196 -7.42 -3.50 20.19
N LYS A 197 -8.36 -3.09 19.38
CA LYS A 197 -9.62 -3.79 19.07
C LYS A 197 -10.07 -3.45 17.64
N PRO A 198 -10.93 -4.27 17.02
CA PRO A 198 -11.60 -3.88 15.79
C PRO A 198 -12.38 -2.58 15.98
N LEU A 199 -12.50 -1.79 14.91
CA LEU A 199 -13.36 -0.61 14.88
C LEU A 199 -14.84 -1.04 14.96
N SER A 200 -15.64 -0.24 15.64
CA SER A 200 -17.10 -0.35 15.51
C SER A 200 -17.54 0.23 14.15
N PRO A 201 -18.76 -0.10 13.68
CA PRO A 201 -19.27 0.49 12.43
C PRO A 201 -19.26 2.02 12.42
N GLU A 202 -19.50 2.65 13.56
CA GLU A 202 -19.46 4.11 13.73
C GLU A 202 -18.03 4.64 13.62
N GLU A 203 -17.06 3.94 14.23
CA GLU A 203 -15.64 4.27 14.16
C GLU A 203 -15.12 4.09 12.72
N GLU A 204 -15.52 3.04 12.01
CA GLU A 204 -15.16 2.84 10.59
C GLU A 204 -15.71 3.97 9.70
N LEU A 205 -16.98 4.35 9.91
CA LEU A 205 -17.58 5.45 9.16
C LEU A 205 -16.85 6.77 9.40
N GLU A 206 -16.37 6.97 10.62
CA GLU A 206 -15.63 8.17 11.00
C GLU A 206 -14.26 8.22 10.32
N VAL A 207 -13.53 7.10 10.29
CA VAL A 207 -12.24 6.99 9.58
C VAL A 207 -12.41 7.28 8.09
N SER A 208 -13.44 6.72 7.47
CA SER A 208 -13.79 6.98 6.08
C SER A 208 -14.08 8.46 5.83
N ARG A 209 -14.84 9.11 6.73
CA ARG A 209 -15.14 10.54 6.65
C ARG A 209 -13.88 11.41 6.76
N ILE A 210 -12.98 11.11 7.70
CA ILE A 210 -11.69 11.78 7.81
C ILE A 210 -10.92 11.70 6.48
N TYR A 211 -10.86 10.52 5.90
CA TYR A 211 -10.18 10.35 4.62
C TYR A 211 -10.83 11.17 3.51
N GLN A 212 -12.15 11.14 3.40
CA GLN A 212 -12.92 11.86 2.37
C GLN A 212 -12.78 13.38 2.51
N GLU A 213 -12.88 13.90 3.73
CA GLU A 213 -12.87 15.34 3.99
C GLU A 213 -11.45 15.91 3.97
N GLU A 214 -10.47 15.21 4.57
CA GLU A 214 -9.15 15.78 4.82
C GLU A 214 -8.07 15.29 3.84
N LEU A 215 -8.06 14.02 3.44
CA LEU A 215 -6.96 13.45 2.67
C LEU A 215 -7.25 13.32 1.18
N LYS A 216 -8.39 12.76 0.80
CA LYS A 216 -8.72 12.48 -0.60
C LYS A 216 -8.64 13.71 -1.52
N PRO A 217 -9.16 14.90 -1.14
CA PRO A 217 -9.02 16.11 -1.96
C PRO A 217 -7.56 16.52 -2.17
N LYS A 218 -6.73 16.37 -1.12
CA LYS A 218 -5.30 16.67 -1.17
C LYS A 218 -4.56 15.68 -2.07
N CYS A 219 -4.89 14.39 -1.99
CA CYS A 219 -4.35 13.37 -2.88
C CYS A 219 -4.64 13.69 -4.35
N LEU A 220 -5.88 14.01 -4.69
CA LEU A 220 -6.28 14.37 -6.04
C LEU A 220 -5.51 15.60 -6.55
N LYS A 221 -5.33 16.61 -5.70
CA LYS A 221 -4.53 17.80 -6.03
C LYS A 221 -3.07 17.46 -6.27
N LEU A 222 -2.45 16.69 -5.36
CA LEU A 222 -1.04 16.28 -5.45
C LEU A 222 -0.78 15.41 -6.69
N ILE A 223 -1.67 14.48 -7.01
CA ILE A 223 -1.56 13.67 -8.24
C ILE A 223 -1.51 14.59 -9.47
N LYS A 224 -2.46 15.51 -9.61
CA LYS A 224 -2.51 16.45 -10.74
C LYS A 224 -1.25 17.31 -10.86
N MET A 225 -0.74 17.81 -9.73
CA MET A 225 0.48 18.63 -9.71
C MET A 225 1.73 17.84 -10.06
N SER A 226 1.76 16.55 -9.75
CA SER A 226 2.93 15.67 -9.90
C SER A 226 2.99 14.92 -11.24
N GLU A 227 1.98 15.02 -12.10
CA GLU A 227 1.95 14.30 -13.38
C GLU A 227 3.16 14.53 -14.29
N LYS A 228 3.82 15.69 -14.14
CA LYS A 228 4.99 16.08 -14.94
C LYS A 228 6.32 15.76 -14.24
N ILE A 229 6.29 15.24 -13.02
CA ILE A 229 7.49 14.92 -12.25
C ILE A 229 8.03 13.57 -12.71
N PRO A 230 9.33 13.47 -13.11
CA PRO A 230 9.92 12.19 -13.45
C PRO A 230 9.92 11.24 -12.24
N LEU A 231 9.46 10.02 -12.44
CA LEU A 231 9.55 8.94 -11.44
C LEU A 231 10.89 8.22 -11.64
N ASP A 232 11.71 8.18 -10.61
CA ASP A 232 13.00 7.46 -10.61
C ASP A 232 12.87 6.16 -9.79
N PRO A 233 13.08 4.98 -10.42
CA PRO A 233 13.05 3.70 -9.72
C PRO A 233 14.20 3.48 -8.74
N LYS A 234 15.26 4.29 -8.85
CA LYS A 234 16.44 4.18 -7.97
C LYS A 234 16.30 4.96 -6.66
N GLY A 235 15.19 5.67 -6.49
CA GLY A 235 14.93 6.41 -5.27
C GLY A 235 15.95 7.50 -4.97
N LYS A 236 16.63 8.05 -5.97
CA LYS A 236 17.52 9.19 -5.76
C LYS A 236 16.69 10.46 -5.66
N LEU A 237 16.74 11.10 -4.50
CA LEU A 237 16.33 12.49 -4.35
C LEU A 237 17.33 13.33 -5.14
N TYR A 238 16.84 14.06 -6.15
CA TYR A 238 17.57 15.13 -6.80
C TYR A 238 17.35 16.45 -6.06
#